data_ef4c31da63c3e2f116ee3fb2091a0f1f
#
_entry.id   ef4c31da63c3e2f116ee3fb2091a0f1f
#
_cell.length_a   1.000
_cell.length_b   1.000
_cell.length_c   1.000
_cell.angle_alpha   90.00
_cell.angle_beta   90.00
_cell.angle_gamma   90.00
#
_symmetry.space_group_name_H-M   'P 1'
#
loop_
_entity.id
_entity.type
_entity.pdbx_description
1 polymer ?
#
loop_
_entity_poly.entity_id
_entity_poly.type
_entity_poly.pdbx_seq_one_letter_code
_entity_poly.pdbx_strand_id
1 'polypeptide(L)'
;AVKYPVISVTAFGYRLEAAERVSRGLPVAGQAVVMTKWMGLEGTAVLAQEREAELLERYPFSITTAAKGFEKYLPVLPEAATALKSGATAMHDMRNGGVFGGLYELAGRLGVGLSIDLKKIPVKQETIEICEFFDLNPYGLLSGGSLLIVAEDGDGMVKALQEAGIPAAVIGRTTDNNDKVLHNGEEIRFLEPARPDEIGKVIA
;
A
#
# COMPACT_ATOMS: atom_id res chain seq x y z
N ALA A 1 -31.69 -1.38 -13.50
CA ALA A 1 -31.54 -1.79 -12.10
C ALA A 1 -30.07 -2.14 -11.84
N VAL A 2 -29.51 -1.65 -10.74
CA VAL A 2 -28.13 -2.03 -10.32
C VAL A 2 -28.16 -3.39 -9.64
N LYS A 3 -27.20 -4.23 -9.93
CA LYS A 3 -27.09 -5.58 -9.38
C LYS A 3 -26.67 -5.56 -7.90
N TYR A 4 -25.90 -4.53 -7.50
CA TYR A 4 -25.37 -4.35 -6.16
C TYR A 4 -25.68 -2.94 -5.64
N PRO A 5 -25.75 -2.72 -4.32
CA PRO A 5 -25.90 -1.39 -3.76
C PRO A 5 -24.70 -0.52 -4.12
N VAL A 6 -24.96 0.74 -4.45
CA VAL A 6 -23.94 1.75 -4.70
C VAL A 6 -23.96 2.73 -3.54
N ILE A 7 -22.81 2.90 -2.86
CA ILE A 7 -22.65 3.82 -1.74
C ILE A 7 -21.68 4.93 -2.18
N SER A 8 -22.08 6.19 -2.03
CA SER A 8 -21.24 7.35 -2.26
C SER A 8 -21.02 8.08 -0.94
N VAL A 9 -19.76 8.38 -0.62
CA VAL A 9 -19.38 9.13 0.58
C VAL A 9 -18.63 10.38 0.17
N THR A 10 -19.03 11.53 0.73
CA THR A 10 -18.35 12.82 0.50
C THR A 10 -17.84 13.35 1.83
N ALA A 11 -16.54 13.71 1.87
CA ALA A 11 -15.92 14.32 3.03
C ALA A 11 -15.56 15.77 2.74
N PHE A 12 -15.81 16.65 3.73
CA PHE A 12 -15.46 18.06 3.70
C PHE A 12 -14.49 18.39 4.84
N GLY A 13 -13.53 19.28 4.60
CA GLY A 13 -12.59 19.69 5.63
C GLY A 13 -11.74 20.87 5.20
N TYR A 14 -10.94 21.38 6.14
CA TYR A 14 -9.97 22.44 5.87
C TYR A 14 -8.58 21.80 5.66
N ARG A 15 -7.84 22.33 4.67
CA ARG A 15 -6.46 21.95 4.44
C ARG A 15 -5.54 22.66 5.43
N LEU A 16 -4.71 21.90 6.13
CA LEU A 16 -3.64 22.43 6.97
C LEU A 16 -2.48 22.92 6.08
N GLU A 17 -1.76 23.98 6.48
CA GLU A 17 -0.58 24.49 5.75
C GLU A 17 0.50 23.43 5.53
N ALA A 18 0.73 22.56 6.53
CA ALA A 18 1.64 21.43 6.40
C ALA A 18 1.24 20.46 5.28
N ALA A 19 -0.07 20.21 5.12
CA ALA A 19 -0.60 19.38 4.03
C ALA A 19 -0.45 20.02 2.65
N GLU A 20 -0.38 21.35 2.58
CA GLU A 20 -0.16 22.08 1.35
C GLU A 20 1.24 21.83 0.77
N ARG A 21 2.26 21.74 1.63
CA ARG A 21 3.63 21.38 1.23
C ARG A 21 3.71 19.99 0.62
N VAL A 22 3.04 19.00 1.21
CA VAL A 22 2.99 17.62 0.71
C VAL A 22 2.23 17.52 -0.62
N SER A 23 1.18 18.33 -0.81
CA SER A 23 0.42 18.32 -2.06
C SER A 23 1.09 19.08 -3.21
N ARG A 24 2.00 20.00 -2.89
CA ARG A 24 2.78 20.80 -3.84
C ARG A 24 4.24 20.40 -3.90
N GLY A 25 4.64 19.41 -3.11
CA GLY A 25 6.02 18.96 -3.01
C GLY A 25 6.60 18.69 -4.39
N LEU A 26 7.68 19.41 -4.72
CA LEU A 26 8.47 19.09 -5.89
C LEU A 26 9.19 17.78 -5.59
N PRO A 27 9.00 16.77 -6.41
CA PRO A 27 9.69 15.50 -6.23
C PRO A 27 11.19 15.75 -6.41
N VAL A 28 11.98 15.25 -5.48
CA VAL A 28 13.44 15.29 -5.57
C VAL A 28 13.90 13.84 -5.72
N ALA A 29 14.77 13.62 -6.69
CA ALA A 29 15.44 12.33 -6.85
C ALA A 29 16.28 11.99 -5.61
N GLY A 30 16.36 10.71 -5.28
CA GLY A 30 17.13 10.20 -4.15
C GLY A 30 16.34 10.15 -2.82
N GLN A 31 15.14 10.69 -2.75
CA GLN A 31 14.31 10.59 -1.55
C GLN A 31 13.86 9.15 -1.30
N ALA A 32 13.76 8.78 -0.03
CA ALA A 32 13.28 7.48 0.38
C ALA A 32 11.79 7.31 0.09
N VAL A 33 11.42 6.11 -0.34
CA VAL A 33 10.03 5.65 -0.42
C VAL A 33 9.79 4.72 0.77
N VAL A 34 8.95 5.16 1.68
CA VAL A 34 8.55 4.43 2.90
C VAL A 34 7.15 3.88 2.70
N MET A 35 6.94 2.63 3.11
CA MET A 35 5.62 1.99 3.15
C MET A 35 5.23 1.72 4.58
N THR A 36 4.00 2.06 4.96
CA THR A 36 3.45 1.72 6.28
C THR A 36 2.70 0.40 6.25
N LYS A 37 2.69 -0.29 7.38
CA LYS A 37 1.98 -1.56 7.58
C LYS A 37 2.36 -2.62 6.54
N TRP A 38 1.40 -3.26 5.88
CA TRP A 38 1.64 -4.45 5.05
C TRP A 38 0.82 -4.39 3.76
N MET A 39 1.33 -4.96 2.67
CA MET A 39 0.59 -5.06 1.42
C MET A 39 -0.62 -5.99 1.54
N GLY A 40 -1.64 -5.76 0.72
CA GLY A 40 -2.81 -6.63 0.58
C GLY A 40 -3.77 -6.62 1.77
N LEU A 41 -3.68 -5.67 2.72
CA LEU A 41 -4.48 -5.67 3.96
C LEU A 41 -5.98 -5.74 3.70
N GLU A 42 -6.51 -4.81 2.91
CA GLU A 42 -7.95 -4.73 2.62
C GLU A 42 -8.42 -5.94 1.84
N GLY A 43 -7.70 -6.32 0.78
CA GLY A 43 -8.04 -7.48 -0.04
C GLY A 43 -8.03 -8.79 0.75
N THR A 44 -7.05 -8.96 1.64
CA THR A 44 -6.97 -10.13 2.53
C THR A 44 -8.16 -10.19 3.47
N ALA A 45 -8.55 -9.06 4.10
CA ALA A 45 -9.71 -9.01 4.99
C ALA A 45 -11.01 -9.35 4.25
N VAL A 46 -11.21 -8.75 3.07
CA VAL A 46 -12.40 -8.97 2.25
C VAL A 46 -12.48 -10.43 1.79
N LEU A 47 -11.39 -11.00 1.27
CA LEU A 47 -11.36 -12.40 0.84
C LEU A 47 -11.62 -13.36 2.01
N ALA A 48 -11.04 -13.08 3.18
CA ALA A 48 -11.27 -13.88 4.38
C ALA A 48 -12.73 -13.85 4.86
N GLN A 49 -13.43 -12.74 4.64
CA GLN A 49 -14.86 -12.63 4.98
C GLN A 49 -15.75 -13.30 3.93
N GLU A 50 -15.55 -12.94 2.65
CA GLU A 50 -16.44 -13.37 1.57
C GLU A 50 -16.25 -14.84 1.17
N ARG A 51 -15.07 -15.40 1.41
CA ARG A 51 -14.68 -16.77 1.03
C ARG A 51 -14.24 -17.62 2.22
N GLU A 52 -14.75 -17.33 3.42
CA GLU A 52 -14.39 -18.05 4.64
C GLU A 52 -14.55 -19.56 4.53
N ALA A 53 -15.67 -20.03 4.00
CA ALA A 53 -15.97 -21.46 3.90
C ALA A 53 -14.93 -22.19 3.03
N GLU A 54 -14.51 -21.59 1.91
CA GLU A 54 -13.48 -22.14 1.01
C GLU A 54 -12.10 -22.17 1.69
N LEU A 55 -11.74 -21.10 2.39
CA LEU A 55 -10.46 -21.01 3.11
C LEU A 55 -10.37 -22.04 4.24
N LEU A 56 -11.47 -22.31 4.94
CA LEU A 56 -11.50 -23.28 6.03
C LEU A 56 -11.36 -24.74 5.56
N GLU A 57 -11.51 -25.03 4.25
CA GLU A 57 -11.19 -26.35 3.70
C GLU A 57 -9.68 -26.64 3.73
N ARG A 58 -8.83 -25.60 3.69
CA ARG A 58 -7.36 -25.76 3.65
C ARG A 58 -6.65 -25.21 4.88
N TYR A 59 -7.14 -24.12 5.45
CA TYR A 59 -6.44 -23.41 6.54
C TYR A 59 -7.17 -23.53 7.88
N PRO A 60 -6.41 -23.51 9.00
CA PRO A 60 -7.02 -23.48 10.31
C PRO A 60 -7.77 -22.16 10.56
N PHE A 61 -8.80 -22.24 11.39
CA PHE A 61 -9.64 -21.09 11.79
C PHE A 61 -8.84 -19.86 12.26
N SER A 62 -7.67 -20.08 12.87
CA SER A 62 -6.81 -18.99 13.35
C SER A 62 -6.31 -18.07 12.23
N ILE A 63 -5.94 -18.61 11.06
CA ILE A 63 -5.49 -17.82 9.91
C ILE A 63 -6.63 -16.98 9.36
N THR A 64 -7.80 -17.60 9.13
CA THR A 64 -8.96 -16.89 8.60
C THR A 64 -9.44 -15.78 9.55
N THR A 65 -9.47 -16.07 10.87
CA THR A 65 -9.82 -15.07 11.88
C THR A 65 -8.82 -13.92 11.94
N ALA A 66 -7.51 -14.23 11.89
CA ALA A 66 -6.47 -13.21 11.88
C ALA A 66 -6.59 -12.31 10.63
N ALA A 67 -6.83 -12.90 9.46
CA ALA A 67 -7.02 -12.17 8.20
C ALA A 67 -8.23 -11.24 8.22
N LYS A 68 -9.38 -11.70 8.72
CA LYS A 68 -10.57 -10.86 8.95
C LYS A 68 -10.26 -9.68 9.87
N GLY A 69 -9.46 -9.91 10.91
CA GLY A 69 -9.03 -8.87 11.86
C GLY A 69 -8.16 -7.76 11.25
N PHE A 70 -7.80 -7.82 9.96
CA PHE A 70 -7.05 -6.76 9.30
C PHE A 70 -7.85 -5.49 9.09
N GLU A 71 -9.17 -5.52 9.19
CA GLU A 71 -10.04 -4.33 9.15
C GLU A 71 -9.58 -3.23 10.11
N LYS A 72 -9.06 -3.60 11.29
CA LYS A 72 -8.55 -2.64 12.28
C LYS A 72 -7.37 -1.81 11.80
N TYR A 73 -6.69 -2.24 10.73
CA TYR A 73 -5.54 -1.55 10.16
C TYR A 73 -5.88 -0.67 8.96
N LEU A 74 -7.15 -0.62 8.52
CA LEU A 74 -7.56 0.17 7.35
C LEU A 74 -7.46 1.70 7.52
N PRO A 75 -7.69 2.29 8.72
CA PRO A 75 -7.47 3.72 8.90
C PRO A 75 -6.01 4.12 8.63
N VAL A 76 -5.80 5.23 7.88
CA VAL A 76 -4.46 5.78 7.54
C VAL A 76 -4.24 7.19 8.09
N LEU A 77 -5.19 7.72 8.86
CA LEU A 77 -5.12 9.06 9.41
C LEU A 77 -3.95 9.26 10.39
N PRO A 78 -3.65 8.30 11.29
CA PRO A 78 -2.49 8.38 12.18
C PRO A 78 -1.17 8.42 11.41
N GLU A 79 -1.06 7.60 10.34
CA GLU A 79 0.10 7.56 9.45
C GLU A 79 0.33 8.90 8.77
N ALA A 80 -0.72 9.44 8.15
CA ALA A 80 -0.64 10.72 7.46
C ALA A 80 -0.29 11.88 8.41
N ALA A 81 -0.88 11.89 9.61
CA ALA A 81 -0.59 12.91 10.62
C ALA A 81 0.86 12.84 11.12
N THR A 82 1.40 11.64 11.35
CA THR A 82 2.79 11.43 11.75
C THR A 82 3.73 11.83 10.62
N ALA A 83 3.47 11.39 9.40
CA ALA A 83 4.29 11.70 8.23
C ALA A 83 4.38 13.20 7.95
N LEU A 84 3.26 13.93 8.07
CA LEU A 84 3.24 15.39 7.92
C LEU A 84 4.17 16.09 8.91
N LYS A 85 4.19 15.64 10.16
CA LYS A 85 5.04 16.21 11.22
C LYS A 85 6.51 15.85 11.04
N SER A 86 6.78 14.71 10.39
CA SER A 86 8.13 14.13 10.23
C SER A 86 8.77 14.43 8.88
N GLY A 87 8.25 15.40 8.12
CA GLY A 87 8.91 15.87 6.91
C GLY A 87 8.58 15.10 5.64
N ALA A 88 7.39 14.49 5.56
CA ALA A 88 6.93 13.90 4.31
C ALA A 88 6.87 14.95 3.19
N THR A 89 7.41 14.63 2.03
CA THR A 89 7.34 15.46 0.81
C THR A 89 6.21 15.04 -0.12
N ALA A 90 5.81 13.77 -0.07
CA ALA A 90 4.64 13.27 -0.75
C ALA A 90 4.03 12.08 0.03
N MET A 91 2.74 11.85 -0.16
CA MET A 91 2.03 10.68 0.36
C MET A 91 1.03 10.18 -0.67
N HIS A 92 0.80 8.87 -0.68
CA HIS A 92 -0.18 8.23 -1.55
C HIS A 92 -0.76 6.98 -0.86
N ASP A 93 -2.08 6.88 -0.82
CA ASP A 93 -2.75 5.68 -0.33
C ASP A 93 -2.70 4.58 -1.40
N MET A 94 -2.66 3.34 -0.95
CA MET A 94 -2.65 2.18 -1.84
C MET A 94 -4.01 1.50 -1.78
N ARG A 95 -4.71 1.49 -2.89
CA ARG A 95 -6.01 0.83 -3.01
C ARG A 95 -6.01 -0.15 -4.18
N ASN A 96 -6.83 0.11 -5.20
CA ASN A 96 -6.94 -0.74 -6.38
C ASN A 96 -5.58 -0.93 -7.09
N GLY A 97 -5.31 -2.17 -7.49
CA GLY A 97 -4.03 -2.54 -8.08
C GLY A 97 -2.89 -2.70 -7.08
N GLY A 98 -3.21 -2.64 -5.79
CA GLY A 98 -2.29 -2.93 -4.69
C GLY A 98 -1.08 -2.01 -4.61
N VAL A 99 0.04 -2.57 -4.16
CA VAL A 99 1.32 -1.84 -4.05
C VAL A 99 1.83 -1.40 -5.42
N PHE A 100 1.70 -2.25 -6.44
CA PHE A 100 2.15 -1.91 -7.79
C PHE A 100 1.34 -0.74 -8.37
N GLY A 101 0.02 -0.75 -8.19
CA GLY A 101 -0.83 0.37 -8.58
C GLY A 101 -0.44 1.65 -7.87
N GLY A 102 -0.32 1.62 -6.53
CA GLY A 102 0.06 2.78 -5.72
C GLY A 102 1.43 3.36 -6.07
N LEU A 103 2.44 2.51 -6.30
CA LEU A 103 3.78 2.95 -6.73
C LEU A 103 3.75 3.59 -8.13
N TYR A 104 2.99 3.00 -9.06
CA TYR A 104 2.87 3.53 -10.42
C TYR A 104 2.20 4.92 -10.41
N GLU A 105 1.10 5.06 -9.65
CA GLU A 105 0.36 6.31 -9.51
C GLU A 105 1.17 7.39 -8.78
N LEU A 106 1.87 7.01 -7.70
CA LEU A 106 2.76 7.91 -6.96
C LEU A 106 3.83 8.50 -7.89
N ALA A 107 4.55 7.64 -8.63
CA ALA A 107 5.60 8.07 -9.56
C ALA A 107 5.05 8.96 -10.68
N GLY A 108 3.91 8.58 -11.26
CA GLY A 108 3.25 9.35 -12.30
C GLY A 108 2.82 10.74 -11.83
N ARG A 109 2.24 10.83 -10.63
CA ARG A 109 1.85 12.10 -10.03
C ARG A 109 3.02 13.02 -9.71
N LEU A 110 4.14 12.44 -9.29
CA LEU A 110 5.34 13.18 -8.91
C LEU A 110 6.25 13.49 -10.11
N GLY A 111 6.10 12.79 -11.24
CA GLY A 111 6.97 12.95 -12.41
C GLY A 111 8.39 12.45 -12.16
N VAL A 112 8.56 11.40 -11.34
CA VAL A 112 9.85 10.80 -11.00
C VAL A 112 9.89 9.31 -11.36
N GLY A 113 11.09 8.76 -11.48
CA GLY A 113 11.28 7.33 -11.49
C GLY A 113 11.33 6.75 -10.08
N LEU A 114 11.35 5.43 -10.00
CA LEU A 114 11.43 4.66 -8.76
C LEU A 114 12.46 3.54 -8.88
N SER A 115 13.13 3.27 -7.77
CA SER A 115 13.95 2.07 -7.57
C SER A 115 13.48 1.39 -6.29
N ILE A 116 12.74 0.29 -6.43
CA ILE A 116 12.05 -0.41 -5.33
C ILE A 116 12.62 -1.81 -5.14
N ASP A 117 12.89 -2.17 -3.90
CA ASP A 117 13.31 -3.53 -3.50
C ASP A 117 12.09 -4.32 -3.01
N LEU A 118 11.66 -5.31 -3.80
CA LEU A 118 10.49 -6.13 -3.49
C LEU A 118 10.63 -6.90 -2.17
N LYS A 119 11.85 -7.27 -1.78
CA LYS A 119 12.12 -7.99 -0.54
C LYS A 119 11.91 -7.13 0.70
N LYS A 120 11.89 -5.81 0.54
CA LYS A 120 11.65 -4.86 1.64
C LYS A 120 10.18 -4.50 1.81
N ILE A 121 9.31 -4.90 0.88
CA ILE A 121 7.88 -4.66 0.99
C ILE A 121 7.30 -5.56 2.07
N PRO A 122 6.77 -4.99 3.17
CA PRO A 122 6.25 -5.80 4.27
C PRO A 122 4.96 -6.53 3.87
N VAL A 123 4.85 -7.78 4.30
CA VAL A 123 3.67 -8.61 4.06
C VAL A 123 3.36 -9.46 5.29
N LYS A 124 2.09 -9.80 5.49
CA LYS A 124 1.63 -10.75 6.51
C LYS A 124 1.52 -12.15 5.92
N GLN A 125 1.77 -13.16 6.75
CA GLN A 125 1.64 -14.56 6.34
C GLN A 125 0.23 -14.85 5.84
N GLU A 126 -0.80 -14.34 6.49
CA GLU A 126 -2.19 -14.51 6.13
C GLU A 126 -2.48 -14.01 4.69
N THR A 127 -1.85 -12.90 4.29
CA THR A 127 -1.95 -12.38 2.91
C THR A 127 -1.33 -13.35 1.91
N ILE A 128 -0.16 -13.90 2.21
CA ILE A 128 0.53 -14.86 1.35
C ILE A 128 -0.32 -16.12 1.17
N GLU A 129 -0.79 -16.70 2.28
CA GLU A 129 -1.62 -17.92 2.26
C GLU A 129 -2.91 -17.75 1.45
N ILE A 130 -3.61 -16.64 1.66
CA ILE A 130 -4.85 -16.35 0.94
C ILE A 130 -4.59 -16.08 -0.55
N CYS A 131 -3.53 -15.36 -0.88
CA CYS A 131 -3.14 -15.14 -2.27
C CYS A 131 -2.74 -16.46 -2.97
N GLU A 132 -2.00 -17.33 -2.29
CA GLU A 132 -1.66 -18.65 -2.82
C GLU A 132 -2.89 -19.53 -3.05
N PHE A 133 -3.86 -19.48 -2.13
CA PHE A 133 -5.09 -20.27 -2.26
C PHE A 133 -5.90 -19.89 -3.50
N PHE A 134 -6.01 -18.60 -3.80
CA PHE A 134 -6.79 -18.09 -4.92
C PHE A 134 -5.97 -17.79 -6.18
N ASP A 135 -4.68 -18.15 -6.23
CA ASP A 135 -3.76 -17.84 -7.34
C ASP A 135 -3.72 -16.35 -7.69
N LEU A 136 -3.51 -15.52 -6.67
CA LEU A 136 -3.44 -14.06 -6.75
C LEU A 136 -2.01 -13.56 -6.58
N ASN A 137 -1.67 -12.47 -7.27
CA ASN A 137 -0.45 -11.74 -7.02
C ASN A 137 -0.63 -10.77 -5.82
N PRO A 138 0.05 -10.99 -4.66
CA PRO A 138 -0.14 -10.14 -3.49
C PRO A 138 0.25 -8.68 -3.70
N TYR A 139 1.16 -8.39 -4.64
CA TYR A 139 1.55 -7.03 -4.99
C TYR A 139 0.46 -6.25 -5.74
N GLY A 140 -0.46 -6.95 -6.41
CA GLY A 140 -1.59 -6.36 -7.13
C GLY A 140 -2.91 -6.43 -6.36
N LEU A 141 -2.91 -6.99 -5.14
CA LEU A 141 -4.11 -7.14 -4.31
C LEU A 141 -4.41 -5.84 -3.56
N LEU A 142 -5.68 -5.46 -3.54
CA LEU A 142 -6.25 -4.30 -2.84
C LEU A 142 -5.58 -4.05 -1.48
N SER A 143 -4.88 -2.92 -1.36
CA SER A 143 -3.97 -2.63 -0.25
C SER A 143 -4.40 -1.42 0.59
N GLY A 144 -5.70 -1.11 0.64
CA GLY A 144 -6.24 -0.09 1.53
C GLY A 144 -5.80 -0.34 2.97
N GLY A 145 -5.51 0.74 3.67
CA GLY A 145 -4.92 0.70 5.01
C GLY A 145 -3.40 0.91 5.06
N SER A 146 -2.71 0.80 3.94
CA SER A 146 -1.27 1.10 3.84
C SER A 146 -1.03 2.40 3.08
N LEU A 147 0.05 3.10 3.43
CA LEU A 147 0.39 4.41 2.88
C LEU A 147 1.83 4.40 2.33
N LEU A 148 2.02 4.94 1.14
CA LEU A 148 3.33 5.29 0.60
C LEU A 148 3.68 6.72 1.03
N ILE A 149 4.90 6.92 1.52
CA ILE A 149 5.40 8.20 1.98
C ILE A 149 6.75 8.44 1.31
N VAL A 150 6.93 9.62 0.73
CA VAL A 150 8.23 10.06 0.24
C VAL A 150 8.83 11.04 1.24
N ALA A 151 10.08 10.83 1.62
CA ALA A 151 10.78 11.68 2.57
C ALA A 151 12.27 11.74 2.26
N GLU A 152 12.93 12.85 2.62
CA GLU A 152 14.38 13.02 2.49
C GLU A 152 15.11 12.08 3.46
N ASP A 153 14.68 12.05 4.73
CA ASP A 153 15.16 11.14 5.76
C ASP A 153 14.19 9.97 5.94
N GLY A 154 14.44 8.88 5.22
CA GLY A 154 13.62 7.67 5.29
C GLY A 154 13.71 6.95 6.63
N ASP A 155 14.89 6.89 7.22
CA ASP A 155 15.11 6.19 8.51
C ASP A 155 14.48 6.98 9.66
N GLY A 156 14.61 8.30 9.67
CA GLY A 156 13.91 9.17 10.61
C GLY A 156 12.39 9.06 10.47
N MET A 157 11.87 8.96 9.25
CA MET A 157 10.44 8.76 9.00
C MET A 157 9.97 7.42 9.57
N VAL A 158 10.68 6.32 9.30
CA VAL A 158 10.36 4.99 9.83
C VAL A 158 10.37 5.01 11.36
N LYS A 159 11.38 5.63 11.96
CA LYS A 159 11.49 5.77 13.42
C LYS A 159 10.29 6.52 14.01
N ALA A 160 9.91 7.66 13.44
CA ALA A 160 8.76 8.44 13.92
C ALA A 160 7.43 7.66 13.81
N LEU A 161 7.25 6.89 12.74
CA LEU A 161 6.08 6.02 12.58
C LEU A 161 6.08 4.89 13.62
N GLN A 162 7.21 4.25 13.84
CA GLN A 162 7.35 3.18 14.86
C GLN A 162 7.12 3.69 16.28
N GLU A 163 7.60 4.88 16.63
CA GLU A 163 7.31 5.54 17.92
C GLU A 163 5.83 5.85 18.10
N ALA A 164 5.10 6.06 16.99
CA ALA A 164 3.63 6.20 16.98
C ALA A 164 2.90 4.84 16.95
N GLY A 165 3.61 3.71 17.06
CA GLY A 165 3.04 2.36 17.01
C GLY A 165 2.68 1.87 15.62
N ILE A 166 3.17 2.52 14.56
CA ILE A 166 2.87 2.21 13.16
C ILE A 166 4.07 1.49 12.53
N PRO A 167 3.93 0.20 12.16
CA PRO A 167 4.98 -0.49 11.43
C PRO A 167 5.25 0.19 10.08
N ALA A 168 6.52 0.39 9.75
CA ALA A 168 6.92 0.98 8.49
C ALA A 168 8.31 0.48 8.05
N ALA A 169 8.58 0.54 6.75
CA ALA A 169 9.87 0.18 6.17
C ALA A 169 10.22 1.09 4.99
N VAL A 170 11.51 1.37 4.81
CA VAL A 170 12.03 1.96 3.57
C VAL A 170 12.07 0.86 2.52
N ILE A 171 11.25 0.99 1.47
CA ILE A 171 11.15 0.00 0.39
C ILE A 171 11.93 0.37 -0.87
N GLY A 172 12.44 1.59 -0.95
CA GLY A 172 13.18 2.07 -2.12
C GLY A 172 13.43 3.56 -2.08
N ARG A 173 13.62 4.13 -3.26
CA ARG A 173 13.87 5.56 -3.45
C ARG A 173 13.33 6.09 -4.77
N THR A 174 13.11 7.40 -4.84
CA THR A 174 12.85 8.11 -6.10
C THR A 174 14.12 8.26 -6.92
N THR A 175 13.99 8.35 -8.24
CA THR A 175 15.10 8.57 -9.18
C THR A 175 14.82 9.76 -10.09
N ASP A 176 15.87 10.29 -10.74
CA ASP A 176 15.82 11.46 -11.62
C ASP A 176 15.38 11.17 -13.05
N ASN A 177 15.03 9.92 -13.33
CA ASN A 177 14.50 9.47 -14.61
C ASN A 177 13.00 9.13 -14.49
N ASN A 178 12.41 8.59 -15.56
CA ASN A 178 11.01 8.14 -15.55
C ASN A 178 10.84 6.63 -15.35
N ASP A 179 11.94 5.91 -15.16
CA ASP A 179 11.92 4.47 -15.01
C ASP A 179 11.40 4.05 -13.64
N LYS A 180 10.54 3.08 -13.62
CA LYS A 180 9.99 2.48 -12.40
C LYS A 180 10.55 1.07 -12.28
N VAL A 181 11.69 0.95 -11.57
CA VAL A 181 12.48 -0.27 -11.50
C VAL A 181 12.17 -1.05 -10.23
N LEU A 182 11.92 -2.34 -10.38
CA LEU A 182 11.72 -3.30 -9.31
C LEU A 182 12.93 -4.23 -9.23
N HIS A 183 13.51 -4.37 -8.04
CA HIS A 183 14.61 -5.28 -7.75
C HIS A 183 14.09 -6.47 -6.92
N ASN A 184 14.45 -7.69 -7.33
CA ASN A 184 14.19 -8.91 -6.59
C ASN A 184 15.49 -9.73 -6.50
N GLY A 185 16.40 -9.32 -5.61
CA GLY A 185 17.76 -9.82 -5.58
C GLY A 185 18.53 -9.37 -6.83
N GLU A 186 18.97 -10.33 -7.65
CA GLU A 186 19.69 -10.05 -8.90
C GLU A 186 18.74 -9.75 -10.09
N GLU A 187 17.47 -10.11 -9.95
CA GLU A 187 16.47 -9.87 -10.99
C GLU A 187 16.03 -8.40 -10.97
N ILE A 188 16.02 -7.77 -12.14
CA ILE A 188 15.57 -6.41 -12.36
C ILE A 188 14.46 -6.43 -13.40
N ARG A 189 13.34 -5.77 -13.10
CA ARG A 189 12.22 -5.61 -14.02
C ARG A 189 11.61 -4.22 -13.90
N PHE A 190 10.86 -3.80 -14.90
CA PHE A 190 10.10 -2.55 -14.87
C PHE A 190 8.71 -2.79 -14.30
N LEU A 191 8.25 -1.82 -13.49
CA LEU A 191 6.87 -1.78 -13.03
C LEU A 191 5.97 -1.41 -14.21
N GLU A 192 5.03 -2.29 -14.52
CA GLU A 192 4.05 -2.06 -15.57
C GLU A 192 2.95 -1.09 -15.11
N PRO A 193 2.22 -0.46 -16.07
CA PRO A 193 1.02 0.31 -15.75
C PRO A 193 0.05 -0.50 -14.88
N ALA A 194 -0.73 0.21 -14.06
CA ALA A 194 -1.69 -0.42 -13.16
C ALA A 194 -2.62 -1.36 -13.93
N ARG A 195 -2.67 -2.61 -13.47
CA ARG A 195 -3.61 -3.64 -13.97
C ARG A 195 -4.87 -3.61 -13.11
N PRO A 196 -5.99 -4.21 -13.58
CA PRO A 196 -7.14 -4.47 -12.72
C PRO A 196 -6.70 -5.17 -11.44
N ASP A 197 -7.37 -4.84 -10.33
CA ASP A 197 -7.06 -5.43 -9.03
C ASP A 197 -7.22 -6.94 -9.04
N GLU A 198 -6.32 -7.62 -8.35
CA GLU A 198 -6.33 -9.08 -8.23
C GLU A 198 -7.60 -9.63 -7.56
N ILE A 199 -8.22 -8.85 -6.68
CA ILE A 199 -9.46 -9.24 -5.99
C ILE A 199 -10.59 -9.54 -6.98
N GLY A 200 -10.61 -8.88 -8.13
CA GLY A 200 -11.60 -9.07 -9.18
C GLY A 200 -11.57 -10.46 -9.83
N LYS A 201 -10.52 -11.26 -9.62
CA LYS A 201 -10.47 -12.66 -10.06
C LYS A 201 -11.33 -13.59 -9.21
N VAL A 202 -11.63 -13.19 -7.98
CA VAL A 202 -12.35 -14.00 -6.97
C VAL A 202 -13.71 -13.42 -6.67
N ILE A 203 -13.79 -12.09 -6.56
CA ILE A 203 -15.04 -11.38 -6.24
C ILE A 203 -15.38 -10.49 -7.44
N ALA A 204 -16.35 -10.96 -8.24
CA ALA A 204 -16.85 -10.29 -9.44
C ALA A 204 -18.23 -9.63 -9.19
#